data_5a25fa27db6152b3e34dda6308f79fb5
#
_entry.id   5a25fa27db6152b3e34dda6308f79fb5
#
_cell.length_a   1.000
_cell.length_b   1.000
_cell.length_c   1.000
_cell.angle_alpha   90.00
_cell.angle_beta   90.00
_cell.angle_gamma   90.00
#
_symmetry.space_group_name_H-M   'P 1'
#
loop_
_entity.id
_entity.type
_entity.pdbx_description
1 polymer ?
#
loop_
_entity_poly.entity_id
_entity_poly.type
_entity_poly.pdbx_seq_one_letter_code
_entity_poly.pdbx_strand_id
1 'polypeptide(L)'
;QRQMCIRDRAYITETRELDKKFYVLSGNDSLILPALKEGGVGGIAGCSNVYPHVLSSIYNLFKEGKLEEAEAAQDSIASFRAVFKYGNPNTVVKKAVAMLGYPVGDCRRPFNYLCDEGVEALAKVLKENADKGMN
;
A
#
# COMPACT_ATOMS: atom_id res chain seq x y z
N GLN A 1 -8.31 5.69 -9.21
CA GLN A 1 -7.09 4.85 -9.22
C GLN A 1 -6.40 4.89 -10.60
N ARG A 2 -7.14 4.62 -11.69
CA ARG A 2 -6.57 4.63 -13.07
C ARG A 2 -5.97 6.00 -13.46
N GLN A 3 -6.56 7.10 -13.01
CA GLN A 3 -6.05 8.45 -13.30
C GLN A 3 -4.75 8.78 -12.54
N MET A 4 -4.54 8.23 -11.35
CA MET A 4 -3.27 8.44 -10.61
C MET A 4 -2.11 7.72 -11.30
N CYS A 5 -2.30 6.47 -11.75
CA CYS A 5 -1.31 5.76 -12.56
C CYS A 5 -0.88 6.53 -13.81
N ILE A 6 -1.87 7.07 -14.54
CA ILE A 6 -1.62 7.81 -15.79
C ILE A 6 -0.81 9.06 -15.50
N ARG A 7 -1.08 9.77 -14.40
CA ARG A 7 -0.34 10.97 -13.99
C ARG A 7 1.07 10.67 -13.53
N ASP A 8 1.24 9.65 -12.66
CA ASP A 8 2.56 9.25 -12.18
C ASP A 8 3.47 8.86 -13.36
N ARG A 9 2.93 8.08 -14.30
CA ARG A 9 3.61 7.68 -15.53
C ARG A 9 3.95 8.87 -16.43
N ALA A 10 3.02 9.81 -16.60
CA ALA A 10 3.25 11.02 -17.37
C ALA A 10 4.39 11.85 -16.77
N TYR A 11 4.37 12.08 -15.44
CA TYR A 11 5.44 12.81 -14.76
C TYR A 11 6.79 12.11 -14.91
N ILE A 12 6.86 10.80 -14.76
CA ILE A 12 8.10 10.04 -14.94
C ILE A 12 8.63 10.21 -16.37
N THR A 13 7.75 10.11 -17.37
CA THR A 13 8.13 10.19 -18.79
C THR A 13 8.58 11.61 -19.16
N GLU A 14 7.80 12.62 -18.80
CA GLU A 14 8.05 14.02 -19.15
C GLU A 14 9.28 14.61 -18.44
N THR A 15 9.62 14.08 -17.26
CA THR A 15 10.76 14.58 -16.48
C THR A 15 12.08 13.86 -16.75
N ARG A 16 12.08 12.78 -17.55
CA ARG A 16 13.31 12.04 -17.90
C ARG A 16 14.36 12.89 -18.60
N GLU A 17 13.93 13.83 -19.40
CA GLU A 17 14.80 14.68 -20.24
C GLU A 17 15.15 16.01 -19.55
N LEU A 18 14.73 16.22 -18.31
CA LEU A 18 15.05 17.42 -17.56
C LEU A 18 16.48 17.35 -17.01
N ASP A 19 17.25 18.44 -17.12
CA ASP A 19 18.57 18.57 -16.49
C ASP A 19 18.56 18.46 -14.97
N LYS A 20 17.38 18.57 -14.36
CA LYS A 20 17.16 18.45 -12.90
C LYS A 20 16.63 17.09 -12.56
N LYS A 21 17.20 16.47 -11.50
CA LYS A 21 16.68 15.23 -10.93
C LYS A 21 15.29 15.46 -10.37
N PHE A 22 14.31 14.75 -10.93
CA PHE A 22 12.93 14.73 -10.47
C PHE A 22 12.57 13.30 -10.08
N TYR A 23 12.11 13.13 -8.85
CA TYR A 23 11.80 11.81 -8.30
C TYR A 23 10.30 11.66 -8.09
N VAL A 24 9.71 10.61 -8.65
CA VAL A 24 8.28 10.28 -8.50
C VAL A 24 8.13 9.12 -7.53
N LEU A 25 7.28 9.32 -6.52
CA LEU A 25 6.86 8.32 -5.56
C LEU A 25 5.38 7.98 -5.78
N SER A 26 5.03 6.71 -5.92
CA SER A 26 3.62 6.32 -6.00
C SER A 26 2.89 6.56 -4.68
N GLY A 27 1.76 7.25 -4.73
CA GLY A 27 0.87 7.43 -3.59
C GLY A 27 -0.20 6.34 -3.45
N ASN A 28 -0.11 5.26 -4.21
CA ASN A 28 -1.06 4.17 -4.19
C ASN A 28 -0.35 2.84 -3.94
N ASP A 29 -0.73 2.16 -2.85
CA ASP A 29 -0.12 0.89 -2.43
C ASP A 29 -0.11 -0.18 -3.53
N SER A 30 -1.16 -0.25 -4.37
CA SER A 30 -1.24 -1.24 -5.46
C SER A 30 -0.39 -0.92 -6.68
N LEU A 31 0.29 0.21 -6.69
CA LEU A 31 1.00 0.75 -7.85
C LEU A 31 2.48 1.00 -7.60
N ILE A 32 3.02 0.52 -6.48
CA ILE A 32 4.43 0.71 -6.13
C ILE A 32 5.32 0.04 -7.16
N LEU A 33 5.12 -1.27 -7.39
CA LEU A 33 5.92 -2.00 -8.37
C LEU A 33 5.72 -1.49 -9.81
N PRO A 34 4.50 -1.25 -10.30
CA PRO A 34 4.31 -0.58 -11.59
C PRO A 34 5.03 0.75 -11.73
N ALA A 35 4.99 1.60 -10.70
CA ALA A 35 5.71 2.87 -10.70
C ALA A 35 7.24 2.69 -10.76
N LEU A 36 7.78 1.72 -10.00
CA LEU A 36 9.21 1.37 -10.04
C LEU A 36 9.63 0.90 -11.44
N LYS A 37 8.82 0.04 -12.10
CA LYS A 37 9.08 -0.44 -13.46
C LYS A 37 9.12 0.69 -14.50
N GLU A 38 8.36 1.75 -14.29
CA GLU A 38 8.33 2.94 -15.16
C GLU A 38 9.46 3.94 -14.85
N GLY A 39 10.22 3.75 -13.77
CA GLY A 39 11.33 4.61 -13.37
C GLY A 39 11.03 5.51 -12.18
N GLY A 40 9.93 5.30 -11.48
CA GLY A 40 9.68 5.88 -10.16
C GLY A 40 10.70 5.37 -9.14
N VAL A 41 10.83 6.07 -8.02
CA VAL A 41 11.86 5.77 -7.02
C VAL A 41 11.33 5.10 -5.76
N GLY A 42 10.02 4.89 -5.65
CA GLY A 42 9.40 4.22 -4.49
C GLY A 42 7.91 4.53 -4.36
N GLY A 43 7.38 4.37 -3.15
CA GLY A 43 5.99 4.66 -2.83
C GLY A 43 5.82 5.22 -1.42
N ILE A 44 4.73 5.97 -1.23
CA ILE A 44 4.23 6.41 0.08
C ILE A 44 2.93 5.66 0.31
N ALA A 45 3.01 4.60 1.10
CA ALA A 45 1.99 3.58 1.20
C ALA A 45 1.29 3.58 2.57
N GLY A 46 -0.03 3.71 2.60
CA GLY A 46 -0.83 3.58 3.81
C GLY A 46 -0.74 2.18 4.43
N CYS A 47 -0.70 1.14 3.58
CA CYS A 47 -0.57 -0.25 4.01
C CYS A 47 0.75 -0.56 4.72
N SER A 48 1.80 0.27 4.57
CA SER A 48 3.08 0.09 5.28
C SER A 48 2.97 0.26 6.80
N ASN A 49 1.91 0.88 7.28
CA ASN A 49 1.64 0.93 8.73
C ASN A 49 1.18 -0.42 9.31
N VAL A 50 0.74 -1.34 8.45
CA VAL A 50 0.26 -2.68 8.83
C VAL A 50 1.26 -3.76 8.42
N TYR A 51 1.85 -3.63 7.23
CA TYR A 51 2.75 -4.60 6.62
C TYR A 51 4.05 -3.94 6.15
N PRO A 52 4.88 -3.37 7.05
CA PRO A 52 6.08 -2.62 6.68
C PRO A 52 7.11 -3.48 5.91
N HIS A 53 7.30 -4.74 6.33
CA HIS A 53 8.27 -5.62 5.68
C HIS A 53 7.83 -6.01 4.28
N VAL A 54 6.54 -6.28 4.07
CA VAL A 54 6.00 -6.61 2.74
C VAL A 54 6.19 -5.43 1.78
N LEU A 55 5.82 -4.22 2.21
CA LEU A 55 5.94 -3.04 1.35
C LEU A 55 7.41 -2.69 1.04
N SER A 56 8.31 -2.87 2.01
CA SER A 56 9.74 -2.68 1.80
C SER A 56 10.33 -3.75 0.87
N SER A 57 9.85 -4.99 0.97
CA SER A 57 10.34 -6.09 0.11
C SER A 57 10.04 -5.85 -1.37
N ILE A 58 8.91 -5.21 -1.73
CA ILE A 58 8.60 -4.85 -3.12
C ILE A 58 9.75 -4.05 -3.74
N TYR A 59 10.23 -3.03 -3.02
CA TYR A 59 11.32 -2.19 -3.49
C TYR A 59 12.65 -2.95 -3.54
N ASN A 60 12.99 -3.69 -2.49
CA ASN A 60 14.25 -4.40 -2.39
C ASN A 60 14.38 -5.48 -3.47
N LEU A 61 13.32 -6.31 -3.63
CA LEU A 61 13.27 -7.36 -4.65
C LEU A 61 13.35 -6.78 -6.07
N PHE A 62 12.66 -5.65 -6.31
CA PHE A 62 12.78 -4.94 -7.58
C PHE A 62 14.22 -4.48 -7.85
N LYS A 63 14.91 -3.93 -6.84
CA LYS A 63 16.33 -3.50 -6.96
C LYS A 63 17.28 -4.67 -7.19
N GLU A 64 16.98 -5.83 -6.63
CA GLU A 64 17.74 -7.07 -6.83
C GLU A 64 17.45 -7.75 -8.17
N GLY A 65 16.47 -7.24 -8.96
CA GLY A 65 16.06 -7.83 -10.22
C GLY A 65 15.14 -9.06 -10.08
N LYS A 66 14.67 -9.37 -8.88
CA LYS A 66 13.76 -10.48 -8.56
C LYS A 66 12.30 -10.08 -8.82
N LEU A 67 11.96 -9.93 -10.10
CA LEU A 67 10.68 -9.35 -10.49
C LEU A 67 9.47 -10.21 -10.10
N GLU A 68 9.55 -11.52 -10.25
CA GLU A 68 8.46 -12.43 -9.89
C GLU A 68 8.16 -12.39 -8.37
N GLU A 69 9.21 -12.37 -7.55
CA GLU A 69 9.05 -12.23 -6.10
C GLU A 69 8.50 -10.85 -5.71
N ALA A 70 8.92 -9.79 -6.40
CA ALA A 70 8.38 -8.44 -6.20
C ALA A 70 6.90 -8.35 -6.59
N GLU A 71 6.47 -9.03 -7.65
CA GLU A 71 5.06 -9.15 -8.05
C GLU A 71 4.26 -9.91 -6.99
N ALA A 72 4.75 -11.02 -6.51
CA ALA A 72 4.10 -11.78 -5.44
C ALA A 72 3.94 -10.94 -4.16
N ALA A 73 4.98 -10.19 -3.77
CA ALA A 73 4.90 -9.27 -2.64
C ALA A 73 3.86 -8.15 -2.87
N GLN A 74 3.83 -7.56 -4.07
CA GLN A 74 2.84 -6.53 -4.44
C GLN A 74 1.41 -7.08 -4.39
N ASP A 75 1.18 -8.30 -4.88
CA ASP A 75 -0.13 -8.93 -4.92
C ASP A 75 -0.61 -9.36 -3.54
N SER A 76 0.28 -9.69 -2.62
CA SER A 76 -0.06 -10.16 -1.29
C SER A 76 -0.88 -9.15 -0.48
N ILE A 77 -0.71 -7.84 -0.70
CA ILE A 77 -1.49 -6.80 -0.02
C ILE A 77 -2.92 -6.64 -0.56
N ALA A 78 -3.27 -7.30 -1.65
CA ALA A 78 -4.59 -7.15 -2.29
C ALA A 78 -5.73 -7.58 -1.35
N SER A 79 -5.55 -8.63 -0.56
CA SER A 79 -6.53 -9.12 0.42
C SER A 79 -6.87 -8.05 1.47
N PHE A 80 -5.86 -7.38 2.03
CA PHE A 80 -6.05 -6.29 2.97
C PHE A 80 -6.73 -5.09 2.32
N ARG A 81 -6.30 -4.71 1.12
CA ARG A 81 -6.90 -3.60 0.37
C ARG A 81 -8.37 -3.83 0.00
N ALA A 82 -8.78 -5.09 -0.16
CA ALA A 82 -10.18 -5.43 -0.42
C ALA A 82 -11.13 -4.99 0.72
N VAL A 83 -10.60 -4.82 1.94
CA VAL A 83 -11.36 -4.32 3.10
C VAL A 83 -11.71 -2.83 2.96
N PHE A 84 -11.01 -2.07 2.12
CA PHE A 84 -11.29 -0.64 1.90
C PHE A 84 -12.68 -0.37 1.31
N LYS A 85 -13.36 -1.40 0.76
CA LYS A 85 -14.75 -1.27 0.32
C LYS A 85 -15.74 -0.99 1.46
N TYR A 86 -15.38 -1.31 2.70
CA TYR A 86 -16.24 -1.12 3.88
C TYR A 86 -16.08 0.25 4.55
N GLY A 87 -15.08 1.04 4.15
CA GLY A 87 -14.85 2.36 4.75
C GLY A 87 -13.69 3.12 4.15
N ASN A 88 -13.42 4.29 4.72
CA ASN A 88 -12.26 5.08 4.30
C ASN A 88 -10.96 4.31 4.55
N PRO A 89 -10.01 4.28 3.60
CA PRO A 89 -8.73 3.58 3.76
C PRO A 89 -7.98 3.94 5.04
N ASN A 90 -7.95 5.23 5.43
CA ASN A 90 -7.29 5.66 6.65
C ASN A 90 -7.95 5.07 7.90
N THR A 91 -9.29 4.94 7.90
CA THR A 91 -10.05 4.31 8.99
C THR A 91 -9.70 2.83 9.12
N VAL A 92 -9.67 2.13 7.98
CA VAL A 92 -9.33 0.69 7.93
C VAL A 92 -7.90 0.46 8.41
N VAL A 93 -6.93 1.22 7.89
CA VAL A 93 -5.52 1.12 8.28
C VAL A 93 -5.36 1.39 9.78
N LYS A 94 -5.97 2.47 10.28
CA LYS A 94 -5.85 2.83 11.70
C LYS A 94 -6.49 1.79 12.62
N LYS A 95 -7.63 1.23 12.22
CA LYS A 95 -8.29 0.13 12.94
C LYS A 95 -7.44 -1.14 12.92
N ALA A 96 -6.80 -1.45 11.80
CA ALA A 96 -5.87 -2.57 11.68
C ALA A 96 -4.70 -2.43 12.66
N VAL A 97 -4.05 -1.26 12.67
CA VAL A 97 -2.93 -0.98 13.59
C VAL A 97 -3.35 -1.11 15.05
N ALA A 98 -4.57 -0.64 15.40
CA ALA A 98 -5.12 -0.83 16.75
C ALA A 98 -5.35 -2.32 17.07
N MET A 99 -5.86 -3.13 16.14
CA MET A 99 -6.03 -4.57 16.30
C MET A 99 -4.72 -5.33 16.46
N LEU A 100 -3.63 -4.80 15.91
CA LEU A 100 -2.27 -5.32 16.10
C LEU A 100 -1.67 -4.95 17.48
N GLY A 101 -2.42 -4.24 18.32
CA GLY A 101 -2.02 -3.92 19.70
C GLY A 101 -1.37 -2.54 19.89
N TYR A 102 -1.33 -1.69 18.86
CA TYR A 102 -0.78 -0.34 18.98
C TYR A 102 -1.86 0.68 19.36
N PRO A 103 -1.67 1.52 20.38
CA PRO A 103 -2.69 2.46 20.88
C PRO A 103 -2.78 3.73 20.04
N VAL A 104 -3.24 3.61 18.80
CA VAL A 104 -3.31 4.74 17.84
C VAL A 104 -4.62 5.54 17.90
N GLY A 105 -5.61 5.09 18.65
CA GLY A 105 -6.94 5.71 18.77
C GLY A 105 -7.74 5.69 17.47
N ASP A 106 -8.87 6.39 17.42
CA ASP A 106 -9.74 6.45 16.25
C ASP A 106 -9.35 7.56 15.27
N CYS A 107 -9.83 7.47 14.04
CA CYS A 107 -9.77 8.57 13.09
C CYS A 107 -10.66 9.74 13.56
N ARG A 108 -10.31 10.97 13.14
CA ARG A 108 -11.16 12.12 13.35
C ARG A 108 -12.43 12.04 12.48
N ARG A 109 -13.51 12.64 12.95
CA ARG A 109 -14.75 12.78 12.16
C ARG A 109 -14.45 13.50 10.83
N PRO A 110 -15.11 13.13 9.74
CA PRO A 110 -16.18 12.13 9.59
C PRO A 110 -15.69 10.68 9.38
N PHE A 111 -14.37 10.43 9.39
CA PHE A 111 -13.75 9.14 9.06
C PHE A 111 -13.52 8.23 10.28
N ASN A 112 -14.29 8.39 11.34
CA ASN A 112 -14.11 7.66 12.60
C ASN A 112 -14.93 6.36 12.71
N TYR A 113 -15.64 5.97 11.65
CA TYR A 113 -16.55 4.84 11.66
C TYR A 113 -16.15 3.77 10.63
N LEU A 114 -16.16 2.52 11.06
CA LEU A 114 -16.12 1.32 10.24
C LEU A 114 -17.27 0.42 10.69
N CYS A 115 -18.09 -0.07 9.76
CA CYS A 115 -19.23 -0.95 10.07
C CYS A 115 -18.77 -2.29 10.65
N ASP A 116 -19.64 -2.97 11.35
CA ASP A 116 -19.32 -4.25 12.03
C ASP A 116 -18.83 -5.31 11.03
N GLU A 117 -19.44 -5.41 9.86
CA GLU A 117 -18.98 -6.27 8.75
C GLU A 117 -17.55 -5.94 8.32
N GLY A 118 -17.21 -4.66 8.28
CA GLY A 118 -15.86 -4.19 7.96
C GLY A 118 -14.85 -4.55 9.05
N VAL A 119 -15.25 -4.49 10.31
CA VAL A 119 -14.43 -4.91 11.46
C VAL A 119 -14.16 -6.41 11.42
N GLU A 120 -15.19 -7.23 11.18
CA GLU A 120 -15.06 -8.69 11.05
C GLU A 120 -14.18 -9.08 9.84
N ALA A 121 -14.42 -8.47 8.68
CA ALA A 121 -13.61 -8.71 7.50
C ALA A 121 -12.14 -8.34 7.72
N LEU A 122 -11.89 -7.23 8.44
CA LEU A 122 -10.55 -6.80 8.79
C LEU A 122 -9.85 -7.79 9.72
N ALA A 123 -10.53 -8.22 10.79
CA ALA A 123 -9.99 -9.21 11.74
C ALA A 123 -9.63 -10.52 11.04
N LYS A 124 -10.50 -11.00 10.15
CA LYS A 124 -10.28 -12.20 9.36
C LYS A 124 -9.03 -12.07 8.48
N VAL A 125 -8.91 -10.98 7.71
CA VAL A 125 -7.77 -10.76 6.80
C VAL A 125 -6.46 -10.60 7.57
N LEU A 126 -6.45 -9.89 8.71
CA LEU A 126 -5.25 -9.76 9.53
C LEU A 126 -4.76 -11.13 10.02
N LYS A 127 -5.68 -11.99 10.47
CA LYS A 127 -5.34 -13.35 10.89
C LYS A 127 -4.81 -14.19 9.73
N GLU A 128 -5.52 -14.24 8.60
CA GLU A 128 -5.11 -15.00 7.40
C GLU A 128 -3.74 -14.56 6.87
N ASN A 129 -3.44 -13.26 6.92
CA ASN A 129 -2.17 -12.74 6.48
C ASN A 129 -1.04 -13.02 7.50
N ALA A 130 -1.32 -12.98 8.80
CA ALA A 130 -0.38 -13.40 9.83
C ALA A 130 -0.02 -14.89 9.70
N ASP A 131 -1.01 -15.75 9.44
CA ASP A 131 -0.80 -17.19 9.20
C ASP A 131 0.09 -17.45 7.95
N LYS A 132 0.14 -16.52 7.00
CA LYS A 132 1.03 -16.53 5.84
C LYS A 132 2.39 -15.87 6.09
N GLY A 133 2.64 -15.41 7.31
CA GLY A 133 3.89 -14.75 7.70
C GLY A 133 4.02 -13.30 7.22
N MET A 134 2.92 -12.65 6.84
CA MET A 134 2.92 -11.23 6.47
C MET A 134 2.99 -10.34 7.72
N ASN A 135 3.96 -9.44 7.75
CA ASN A 135 4.19 -8.46 8.81
C ASN A 135 4.77 -7.13 8.29
#